data_87f0c3bef9894c6e7e4ec65b8c0d2fdb
#
_entry.id   87f0c3bef9894c6e7e4ec65b8c0d2fdb
#
_cell.length_a   1.000
_cell.length_b   1.000
_cell.length_c   1.000
_cell.angle_alpha   90.00
_cell.angle_beta   90.00
_cell.angle_gamma   90.00
#
_symmetry.space_group_name_H-M   'P 1'
#
loop_
_entity.id
_entity.type
_entity.pdbx_description
1 polymer ?
#
loop_
_entity_poly.entity_id
_entity_poly.type
_entity_poly.pdbx_seq_one_letter_code
_entity_poly.pdbx_strand_id
1 'polypeptide(L)'
;MDRGIWATWYDLDEKDREPFRDWLHSDYLPKLDRSGKYLWTANYINVAVPLEVPTPDNKPHVGYTTDPIGQATQNAMLIGASSPHVFFNPQILDGDQADLDPKGMLKLRKNMRHAIMVEEERVTGQAKDAASHPAYPGPAIQFGSYRMKDYNNDFEAGRWYSQSRLPLIGSAPEAI
;
A
#
# COMPACT_ATOMS: atom_id res chain seq x y z
N MET A 1 1.35 8.19 -14.90
CA MET A 1 1.91 7.00 -14.25
C MET A 1 2.32 7.42 -12.85
N ASP A 2 1.90 6.70 -11.86
CA ASP A 2 2.24 6.93 -10.46
C ASP A 2 3.67 6.48 -10.18
N ARG A 3 4.47 7.37 -9.59
CA ARG A 3 5.85 7.11 -9.18
C ARG A 3 6.08 7.34 -7.69
N GLY A 4 5.07 7.80 -7.01
CA GLY A 4 5.06 7.95 -5.57
C GLY A 4 3.76 7.40 -5.00
N ILE A 5 3.86 6.69 -3.88
CA ILE A 5 2.70 6.19 -3.15
C ILE A 5 2.83 6.62 -1.70
N TRP A 6 1.81 7.28 -1.17
CA TRP A 6 1.65 7.41 0.27
C TRP A 6 0.83 6.25 0.77
N ALA A 7 1.41 5.49 1.68
CA ALA A 7 0.76 4.40 2.37
C ALA A 7 0.52 4.74 3.84
N THR A 8 -0.68 4.49 4.32
CA THR A 8 -1.05 4.60 5.73
C THR A 8 -1.64 3.27 6.18
N TRP A 9 -0.98 2.59 7.10
CA TRP A 9 -1.53 1.42 7.79
C TRP A 9 -2.19 1.88 9.09
N TYR A 10 -3.32 1.29 9.43
CA TYR A 10 -4.06 1.63 10.64
C TYR A 10 -5.02 0.51 11.07
N ASP A 11 -5.37 0.54 12.33
CA ASP A 11 -6.38 -0.29 12.94
C ASP A 11 -7.59 0.56 13.36
N LEU A 12 -8.74 -0.08 13.49
CA LEU A 12 -9.99 0.52 13.96
C LEU A 12 -10.61 -0.36 15.04
N ASP A 13 -11.27 0.26 16.01
CA ASP A 13 -12.15 -0.48 16.90
C ASP A 13 -13.31 -1.08 16.11
N GLU A 14 -13.80 -2.23 16.51
CA GLU A 14 -14.86 -2.95 15.80
C GLU A 14 -16.08 -2.09 15.55
N LYS A 15 -16.52 -1.34 16.56
CA LYS A 15 -17.67 -0.43 16.49
C LYS A 15 -17.52 0.70 15.47
N ASP A 16 -16.30 1.07 15.15
CA ASP A 16 -15.98 2.21 14.27
C ASP A 16 -15.70 1.78 12.82
N ARG A 17 -15.55 0.47 12.55
CA ARG A 17 -15.16 -0.06 11.22
C ARG A 17 -16.14 0.30 10.12
N GLU A 18 -17.42 -0.01 10.31
CA GLU A 18 -18.45 0.26 9.31
C GLU A 18 -18.66 1.77 9.09
N PRO A 19 -18.91 2.58 10.13
CA PRO A 19 -19.09 4.02 9.96
C PRO A 19 -17.87 4.70 9.33
N PHE A 20 -16.67 4.27 9.71
CA PHE A 20 -15.44 4.81 9.12
C PHE A 20 -15.32 4.44 7.65
N ARG A 21 -15.59 3.20 7.28
CA ARG A 21 -15.51 2.70 5.90
C ARG A 21 -16.51 3.41 5.00
N ASP A 22 -17.74 3.56 5.46
CA ASP A 22 -18.78 4.27 4.73
C ASP A 22 -18.38 5.71 4.46
N TRP A 23 -17.92 6.42 5.48
CA TRP A 23 -17.42 7.78 5.34
C TRP A 23 -16.19 7.85 4.42
N LEU A 24 -15.24 6.93 4.58
CA LEU A 24 -14.01 6.89 3.79
C LEU A 24 -14.32 6.81 2.29
N HIS A 25 -15.21 5.88 1.90
CA HIS A 25 -15.54 5.65 0.50
C HIS A 25 -16.58 6.61 -0.07
N SER A 26 -17.50 7.12 0.74
CA SER A 26 -18.54 8.04 0.26
C SER A 26 -18.11 9.51 0.25
N ASP A 27 -17.17 9.89 1.09
CA ASP A 27 -16.80 11.29 1.29
C ASP A 27 -15.31 11.57 1.12
N TYR A 28 -14.44 10.90 1.89
CA TYR A 28 -13.02 11.26 1.98
C TYR A 28 -12.21 10.93 0.70
N LEU A 29 -12.21 9.67 0.27
CA LEU A 29 -11.46 9.27 -0.94
C LEU A 29 -11.96 10.00 -2.19
N PRO A 30 -13.28 10.16 -2.43
CA PRO A 30 -13.77 10.96 -3.54
C PRO A 30 -13.35 12.44 -3.51
N LYS A 31 -13.17 13.02 -2.33
CA LYS A 31 -12.64 14.40 -2.21
C LYS A 31 -11.17 14.46 -2.60
N LEU A 32 -10.37 13.48 -2.16
CA LEU A 32 -8.97 13.38 -2.56
C LEU A 32 -8.82 13.24 -4.08
N ASP A 33 -9.60 12.34 -4.69
CA ASP A 33 -9.56 12.11 -6.14
C ASP A 33 -9.94 13.37 -6.92
N ARG A 34 -10.98 14.10 -6.48
CA ARG A 34 -11.40 15.36 -7.11
C ARG A 34 -10.43 16.52 -6.93
N SER A 35 -9.49 16.43 -6.01
CA SER A 35 -8.49 17.49 -5.80
C SER A 35 -7.58 17.70 -7.02
N GLY A 36 -7.46 16.70 -7.90
CA GLY A 36 -6.56 16.71 -9.04
C GLY A 36 -5.07 16.61 -8.68
N LYS A 37 -4.74 16.50 -7.39
CA LYS A 37 -3.36 16.35 -6.90
C LYS A 37 -2.86 14.92 -7.01
N TYR A 38 -3.77 13.97 -6.88
CA TYR A 38 -3.47 12.53 -6.81
C TYR A 38 -4.01 11.83 -8.05
N LEU A 39 -3.37 10.76 -8.44
CA LEU A 39 -3.77 9.96 -9.59
C LEU A 39 -4.87 8.95 -9.25
N TRP A 40 -4.79 8.42 -8.03
CA TRP A 40 -5.77 7.46 -7.52
C TRP A 40 -5.67 7.35 -5.99
N THR A 41 -6.75 6.89 -5.37
CA THR A 41 -6.82 6.53 -3.97
C THR A 41 -7.44 5.15 -3.80
N ALA A 42 -6.98 4.40 -2.81
CA ALA A 42 -7.54 3.08 -2.51
C ALA A 42 -7.43 2.77 -1.01
N ASN A 43 -8.35 1.96 -0.51
CA ASN A 43 -8.25 1.41 0.83
C ASN A 43 -8.43 -0.11 0.78
N TYR A 44 -7.49 -0.82 1.36
CA TYR A 44 -7.47 -2.27 1.44
C TYR A 44 -7.69 -2.73 2.86
N ILE A 45 -8.39 -3.84 2.98
CA ILE A 45 -8.61 -4.53 4.24
C ILE A 45 -7.76 -5.78 4.23
N ASN A 46 -7.05 -6.02 5.31
CA ASN A 46 -6.28 -7.25 5.45
C ASN A 46 -7.24 -8.45 5.52
N VAL A 47 -7.09 -9.34 4.56
CA VAL A 47 -7.74 -10.64 4.57
C VAL A 47 -6.68 -11.65 5.01
N ALA A 48 -6.87 -12.24 6.18
CA ALA A 48 -6.01 -13.34 6.62
C ALA A 48 -6.19 -14.51 5.65
N VAL A 49 -5.29 -14.62 4.69
CA VAL A 49 -5.16 -15.81 3.86
C VAL A 49 -4.27 -16.77 4.64
N PRO A 50 -4.73 -17.98 4.97
CA PRO A 50 -3.84 -19.02 5.46
C PRO A 50 -2.85 -19.31 4.33
N LEU A 51 -1.66 -18.75 4.39
CA LEU A 51 -0.57 -19.11 3.49
C LEU A 51 -0.02 -20.46 3.94
N GLU A 52 -0.74 -21.51 3.67
CA GLU A 52 -0.17 -22.86 3.58
C GLU A 52 0.64 -22.93 2.27
N VAL A 53 1.75 -22.22 2.21
CA VAL A 53 2.73 -22.45 1.16
C VAL A 53 3.54 -23.67 1.61
N PRO A 54 3.40 -24.82 0.95
CA PRO A 54 4.22 -25.99 1.26
C PRO A 54 5.68 -25.62 1.00
N THR A 55 6.47 -25.50 2.05
CA THR A 55 7.90 -25.34 1.90
C THR A 55 8.53 -26.73 2.01
N PRO A 56 9.56 -27.07 1.21
CA PRO A 56 10.18 -28.40 1.24
C PRO A 56 10.69 -28.81 2.61
N ASP A 57 10.97 -27.87 3.49
CA ASP A 57 11.50 -28.07 4.84
C ASP A 57 10.49 -27.70 5.95
N ASN A 58 9.23 -27.45 5.60
CA ASN A 58 8.16 -27.07 6.52
C ASN A 58 8.48 -25.84 7.40
N LYS A 59 9.44 -25.01 6.98
CA LYS A 59 9.78 -23.78 7.69
C LYS A 59 9.09 -22.59 7.03
N PRO A 60 8.46 -21.70 7.79
CA PRO A 60 7.91 -20.48 7.21
C PRO A 60 9.06 -19.63 6.64
N HIS A 61 9.01 -19.31 5.35
CA HIS A 61 9.97 -18.40 4.72
C HIS A 61 9.74 -16.94 5.09
N VAL A 62 8.65 -16.64 5.78
CA VAL A 62 8.30 -15.29 6.22
C VAL A 62 8.35 -15.25 7.74
N GLY A 63 9.29 -14.47 8.25
CA GLY A 63 9.34 -14.14 9.68
C GLY A 63 8.41 -12.98 9.99
N TYR A 64 7.67 -13.09 11.08
CA TYR A 64 6.92 -11.95 11.59
C TYR A 64 7.85 -11.08 12.45
N THR A 65 7.81 -9.77 12.24
CA THR A 65 8.52 -8.84 13.10
C THR A 65 7.65 -8.39 14.26
N THR A 66 8.26 -8.25 15.43
CA THR A 66 7.67 -7.57 16.58
C THR A 66 7.98 -6.08 16.62
N ASP A 67 8.66 -5.57 15.59
CA ASP A 67 8.95 -4.15 15.45
C ASP A 67 7.65 -3.33 15.43
N PRO A 68 7.63 -2.15 16.06
CA PRO A 68 6.46 -1.26 16.04
C PRO A 68 5.96 -0.93 14.63
N ILE A 69 6.84 -1.03 13.64
CA ILE A 69 6.53 -0.83 12.22
C ILE A 69 5.50 -1.82 11.68
N GLY A 70 5.35 -2.99 12.30
CA GLY A 70 4.42 -4.03 11.84
C GLY A 70 3.07 -4.08 12.55
N GLN A 71 2.77 -3.15 13.46
CA GLN A 71 1.61 -3.29 14.35
C GLN A 71 0.25 -2.95 13.73
N ALA A 72 0.19 -2.04 12.78
CA ALA A 72 -1.07 -1.76 12.07
C ALA A 72 -1.31 -2.83 11.01
N THR A 73 -2.32 -3.65 11.19
CA THR A 73 -2.52 -4.85 10.38
C THR A 73 -3.89 -4.95 9.71
N GLN A 74 -4.87 -4.12 10.09
CA GLN A 74 -6.24 -4.28 9.62
C GLN A 74 -6.50 -3.61 8.28
N ASN A 75 -5.97 -2.42 8.07
CA ASN A 75 -6.25 -1.61 6.90
C ASN A 75 -4.98 -0.99 6.33
N ALA A 76 -4.98 -0.75 5.02
CA ALA A 76 -3.97 0.03 4.33
C ALA A 76 -4.65 0.99 3.35
N MET A 77 -4.53 2.29 3.60
CA MET A 77 -4.95 3.34 2.67
C MET A 77 -3.74 3.76 1.83
N LEU A 78 -3.94 3.81 0.53
CA LEU A 78 -2.93 4.18 -0.44
C LEU A 78 -3.39 5.37 -1.27
N ILE A 79 -2.46 6.26 -1.55
CA ILE A 79 -2.65 7.40 -2.43
C ILE A 79 -1.51 7.39 -3.44
N GLY A 80 -1.83 7.26 -4.72
CA GLY A 80 -0.86 7.29 -5.80
C GLY A 80 -0.72 8.67 -6.41
N ALA A 81 0.52 9.09 -6.67
CA ALA A 81 0.83 10.37 -7.29
C ALA A 81 1.92 10.23 -8.36
N SER A 82 2.00 11.20 -9.26
CA SER A 82 3.01 11.22 -10.33
C SER A 82 4.44 11.35 -9.81
N SER A 83 4.61 11.80 -8.58
CA SER A 83 5.89 11.95 -7.89
C SER A 83 5.70 11.90 -6.39
N PRO A 84 6.65 11.35 -5.62
CA PRO A 84 6.61 11.39 -4.16
C PRO A 84 6.63 12.82 -3.61
N HIS A 85 7.17 13.78 -4.35
CA HIS A 85 7.23 15.19 -3.94
C HIS A 85 5.86 15.84 -3.80
N VAL A 86 4.82 15.31 -4.45
CA VAL A 86 3.43 15.77 -4.31
C VAL A 86 2.96 15.71 -2.85
N PHE A 87 3.49 14.76 -2.07
CA PHE A 87 3.09 14.57 -0.68
C PHE A 87 3.76 15.52 0.33
N PHE A 88 4.72 16.31 -0.11
CA PHE A 88 5.48 17.21 0.78
C PHE A 88 5.04 18.67 0.72
N ASN A 89 4.18 19.07 -0.23
CA ASN A 89 3.81 20.47 -0.37
C ASN A 89 2.35 20.65 -0.84
N PRO A 90 1.40 21.00 0.03
CA PRO A 90 1.51 20.89 1.49
C PRO A 90 1.58 19.44 1.95
N GLN A 91 2.15 19.22 3.13
CA GLN A 91 2.15 17.89 3.71
C GLN A 91 0.70 17.43 3.91
N ILE A 92 0.40 16.24 3.40
CA ILE A 92 -0.93 15.65 3.52
C ILE A 92 -1.36 15.47 4.99
N LEU A 93 -0.40 15.47 5.93
CA LEU A 93 -0.67 15.37 7.37
C LEU A 93 -1.09 16.70 8.01
N ASP A 94 -0.72 17.86 7.45
CA ASP A 94 -0.75 19.11 8.20
C ASP A 94 -1.90 20.06 7.85
N GLY A 95 -2.47 20.01 6.67
CA GLY A 95 -3.41 21.04 6.25
C GLY A 95 -4.63 20.54 5.50
N ASP A 96 -4.39 19.72 4.49
CA ASP A 96 -5.47 19.27 3.62
C ASP A 96 -6.46 18.33 4.32
N GLN A 97 -6.05 17.71 5.44
CA GLN A 97 -6.90 16.73 6.13
C GLN A 97 -7.95 17.37 7.04
N ALA A 98 -7.68 18.52 7.65
CA ALA A 98 -8.64 19.18 8.52
C ALA A 98 -9.89 19.63 7.74
N ASP A 99 -9.70 20.13 6.53
CA ASP A 99 -10.80 20.54 5.65
C ASP A 99 -11.54 19.35 5.03
N LEU A 100 -10.83 18.24 4.82
CA LEU A 100 -11.39 17.03 4.25
C LEU A 100 -12.09 16.15 5.29
N ASP A 101 -11.74 16.30 6.56
CA ASP A 101 -12.30 15.56 7.68
C ASP A 101 -12.89 16.45 8.78
N PRO A 102 -13.93 17.24 8.49
CA PRO A 102 -14.54 18.13 9.47
C PRO A 102 -15.16 17.39 10.66
N LYS A 103 -15.43 16.11 10.52
CA LYS A 103 -15.98 15.25 11.58
C LYS A 103 -14.91 14.60 12.46
N GLY A 104 -13.64 14.69 12.09
CA GLY A 104 -12.53 14.08 12.81
C GLY A 104 -12.52 12.55 12.73
N MET A 105 -13.04 11.96 11.67
CA MET A 105 -13.10 10.52 11.46
C MET A 105 -11.71 9.89 11.40
N LEU A 106 -10.74 10.60 10.84
CA LEU A 106 -9.35 10.12 10.77
C LEU A 106 -8.73 9.88 12.16
N LYS A 107 -9.24 10.53 13.21
CA LYS A 107 -8.79 10.33 14.60
C LYS A 107 -9.19 8.97 15.19
N LEU A 108 -10.12 8.26 14.56
CA LEU A 108 -10.52 6.91 14.98
C LEU A 108 -9.43 5.87 14.66
N ARG A 109 -8.49 6.21 13.78
CA ARG A 109 -7.40 5.30 13.42
C ARG A 109 -6.41 5.14 14.56
N LYS A 110 -6.01 3.90 14.80
CA LYS A 110 -5.06 3.49 15.85
C LYS A 110 -3.83 2.83 15.23
N ASN A 111 -2.76 2.73 16.00
CA ASN A 111 -1.52 2.06 15.62
C ASN A 111 -0.98 2.52 14.26
N MET A 112 -1.19 3.78 13.92
CA MET A 112 -0.89 4.31 12.59
C MET A 112 0.59 4.22 12.24
N ARG A 113 0.84 3.84 11.00
CA ARG A 113 2.14 3.92 10.35
C ARG A 113 1.98 4.58 8.98
N HIS A 114 2.89 5.46 8.65
CA HIS A 114 2.94 6.13 7.36
C HIS A 114 4.25 5.83 6.65
N ALA A 115 4.20 5.72 5.34
CA ALA A 115 5.38 5.66 4.50
C ALA A 115 5.11 6.37 3.17
N ILE A 116 6.09 7.11 2.69
CA ILE A 116 6.12 7.58 1.31
C ILE A 116 7.07 6.65 0.56
N MET A 117 6.53 5.98 -0.44
CA MET A 117 7.26 5.03 -1.27
C MET A 117 7.55 5.67 -2.62
N VAL A 118 8.71 5.36 -3.14
CA VAL A 118 9.16 5.76 -4.47
C VAL A 118 9.22 4.51 -5.33
N GLU A 119 8.74 4.61 -6.56
CA GLU A 119 8.88 3.52 -7.52
C GLU A 119 10.36 3.34 -7.87
N GLU A 120 10.89 2.16 -7.62
CA GLU A 120 12.21 1.75 -8.07
C GLU A 120 12.12 0.95 -9.36
N GLU A 121 11.13 0.07 -9.45
CA GLU A 121 10.94 -0.77 -10.61
C GLU A 121 9.50 -1.23 -10.75
N ARG A 122 9.09 -1.48 -11.99
CA ARG A 122 7.75 -1.97 -12.33
C ARG A 122 7.84 -3.01 -13.44
N VAL A 123 7.05 -4.06 -13.29
CA VAL A 123 6.74 -4.98 -14.38
C VAL A 123 5.25 -4.96 -14.67
N THR A 124 4.89 -5.09 -15.92
CA THR A 124 3.51 -5.24 -16.35
C THR A 124 3.25 -6.72 -16.59
N GLY A 125 2.17 -7.22 -16.02
CA GLY A 125 1.75 -8.60 -16.21
C GLY A 125 1.26 -8.90 -17.63
N GLN A 126 0.97 -10.16 -17.91
CA GLN A 126 0.53 -10.64 -19.22
C GLN A 126 -0.99 -10.66 -19.38
N ALA A 127 -1.76 -10.31 -18.37
CA ALA A 127 -3.21 -10.23 -18.48
C ALA A 127 -3.61 -9.26 -19.60
N LYS A 128 -4.65 -9.62 -20.39
CA LYS A 128 -5.10 -8.83 -21.54
C LYS A 128 -5.43 -7.37 -21.20
N ASP A 129 -5.83 -7.13 -19.96
CA ASP A 129 -6.24 -5.81 -19.48
C ASP A 129 -5.15 -5.08 -18.70
N ALA A 130 -3.97 -5.70 -18.49
CA ALA A 130 -2.88 -5.10 -17.75
C ALA A 130 -2.45 -3.73 -18.29
N ALA A 131 -2.46 -3.57 -19.62
CA ALA A 131 -2.13 -2.33 -20.27
C ALA A 131 -3.28 -1.29 -20.26
N SER A 132 -4.50 -1.72 -19.99
CA SER A 132 -5.70 -0.87 -20.05
C SER A 132 -5.92 -0.07 -18.76
N HIS A 133 -5.32 -0.50 -17.65
CA HIS A 133 -5.49 0.12 -16.33
C HIS A 133 -4.17 0.44 -15.64
N PRO A 134 -3.20 1.09 -16.30
CA PRO A 134 -1.88 1.33 -15.71
C PRO A 134 -1.89 2.30 -14.53
N ALA A 135 -3.02 2.94 -14.26
CA ALA A 135 -3.14 4.03 -13.28
C ALA A 135 -3.91 3.64 -12.00
N TYR A 136 -4.47 2.44 -11.93
CA TYR A 136 -5.25 2.01 -10.77
C TYR A 136 -4.71 0.70 -10.22
N PRO A 137 -4.54 0.58 -8.89
CA PRO A 137 -4.17 -0.68 -8.28
C PRO A 137 -5.33 -1.68 -8.44
N GLY A 138 -4.99 -2.97 -8.55
CA GLY A 138 -5.96 -4.06 -8.64
C GLY A 138 -6.85 -4.17 -7.38
N PRO A 139 -7.89 -5.02 -7.43
CA PRO A 139 -8.82 -5.20 -6.31
C PRO A 139 -8.17 -5.88 -5.10
N ALA A 140 -7.01 -6.51 -5.29
CA ALA A 140 -6.20 -7.09 -4.25
C ALA A 140 -4.73 -6.76 -4.47
N ILE A 141 -4.01 -6.53 -3.38
CA ILE A 141 -2.58 -6.26 -3.43
C ILE A 141 -1.85 -7.05 -2.35
N GLN A 142 -0.61 -7.38 -2.61
CA GLN A 142 0.30 -7.94 -1.63
C GLN A 142 1.30 -6.87 -1.20
N PHE A 143 1.33 -6.57 0.10
CA PHE A 143 2.36 -5.74 0.70
C PHE A 143 3.40 -6.59 1.40
N GLY A 144 4.68 -6.37 1.07
CA GLY A 144 5.80 -6.87 1.82
C GLY A 144 6.63 -5.70 2.38
N SER A 145 6.96 -5.74 3.64
CA SER A 145 7.95 -4.83 4.24
C SER A 145 9.14 -5.65 4.69
N TYR A 146 10.31 -5.28 4.24
CA TYR A 146 11.54 -5.96 4.56
C TYR A 146 12.52 -4.96 5.17
N ARG A 147 13.25 -5.40 6.20
CA ARG A 147 14.39 -4.68 6.73
C ARG A 147 15.60 -5.60 6.62
N MET A 148 16.57 -5.18 5.86
CA MET A 148 17.82 -5.91 5.74
C MET A 148 18.72 -5.61 6.94
N LYS A 149 19.60 -6.55 7.26
CA LYS A 149 20.53 -6.42 8.39
C LYS A 149 21.62 -5.38 8.16
N ASP A 150 22.03 -5.22 6.90
CA ASP A 150 23.03 -4.26 6.48
C ASP A 150 22.78 -3.78 5.04
N TYR A 151 23.50 -2.74 4.65
CA TYR A 151 23.37 -2.09 3.34
C TYR A 151 23.70 -3.03 2.17
N ASN A 152 24.67 -3.92 2.32
CA ASN A 152 25.02 -4.84 1.24
C ASN A 152 23.88 -5.82 0.96
N ASN A 153 23.22 -6.32 2.02
CA ASN A 153 22.06 -7.18 1.89
C ASN A 153 20.87 -6.45 1.24
N ASP A 154 20.70 -5.16 1.50
CA ASP A 154 19.66 -4.35 0.87
C ASP A 154 19.89 -4.23 -0.63
N PHE A 155 21.12 -3.95 -1.05
CA PHE A 155 21.50 -3.91 -2.45
C PHE A 155 21.30 -5.26 -3.17
N GLU A 156 21.72 -6.36 -2.55
CA GLU A 156 21.54 -7.71 -3.10
C GLU A 156 20.05 -8.10 -3.20
N ALA A 157 19.23 -7.70 -2.22
CA ALA A 157 17.80 -7.92 -2.26
C ALA A 157 17.14 -7.16 -3.41
N GLY A 158 17.46 -5.87 -3.59
CA GLY A 158 17.00 -5.06 -4.71
C GLY A 158 17.36 -5.69 -6.06
N ARG A 159 18.60 -6.12 -6.20
CA ARG A 159 19.09 -6.81 -7.39
C ARG A 159 18.34 -8.13 -7.66
N TRP A 160 18.08 -8.92 -6.63
CA TRP A 160 17.30 -10.15 -6.76
C TRP A 160 15.85 -9.87 -7.17
N TYR A 161 15.23 -8.83 -6.60
CA TYR A 161 13.90 -8.40 -7.01
C TYR A 161 13.85 -8.06 -8.49
N SER A 162 14.73 -7.19 -8.96
CA SER A 162 14.78 -6.73 -10.34
C SER A 162 15.07 -7.84 -11.33
N GLN A 163 16.05 -8.69 -11.04
CA GLN A 163 16.56 -9.67 -12.01
C GLN A 163 15.83 -11.00 -11.98
N SER A 164 15.13 -11.31 -10.89
CA SER A 164 14.52 -12.64 -10.70
C SER A 164 13.05 -12.56 -10.29
N ARG A 165 12.74 -11.84 -9.23
CA ARG A 165 11.41 -11.88 -8.63
C ARG A 165 10.36 -11.18 -9.48
N LEU A 166 10.61 -9.95 -9.91
CA LEU A 166 9.66 -9.17 -10.71
C LEU A 166 9.43 -9.79 -12.09
N PRO A 167 10.46 -10.22 -12.86
CA PRO A 167 10.24 -10.93 -14.11
C PRO A 167 9.39 -12.20 -13.95
N LEU A 168 9.61 -12.95 -12.86
CA LEU A 168 8.82 -14.14 -12.57
C LEU A 168 7.35 -13.79 -12.29
N ILE A 169 7.09 -12.75 -11.50
CA ILE A 169 5.72 -12.27 -11.24
C ILE A 169 5.08 -11.81 -12.56
N GLY A 170 5.77 -10.98 -13.34
CA GLY A 170 5.26 -10.48 -14.61
C GLY A 170 5.00 -11.57 -15.65
N SER A 171 5.65 -12.73 -15.53
CA SER A 171 5.41 -13.89 -16.42
C SER A 171 4.19 -14.73 -16.03
N ALA A 172 3.60 -14.50 -14.87
CA ALA A 172 2.41 -15.22 -14.47
C ALA A 172 1.21 -14.84 -15.37
N PRO A 173 0.43 -15.82 -15.87
CA PRO A 173 -0.66 -15.56 -16.82
C PRO A 173 -1.75 -14.62 -16.28
N GLU A 174 -1.90 -14.57 -14.97
CA GLU A 174 -2.93 -13.80 -14.25
C GLU A 174 -2.39 -12.50 -13.65
N ALA A 175 -1.11 -12.21 -13.85
CA ALA A 175 -0.53 -10.95 -13.38
C ALA A 175 -1.08 -9.77 -14.20
N ILE A 176 -1.47 -8.71 -13.50
CA ILE A 176 -1.95 -7.44 -14.08
C ILE A 176 -0.84 -6.39 -14.00
#